data_6111bca0e94e63ce510b31479dd83c5d
#
_entry.id   6111bca0e94e63ce510b31479dd83c5d
#
_cell.length_a   1.000
_cell.length_b   1.000
_cell.length_c   1.000
_cell.angle_alpha   90.00
_cell.angle_beta   90.00
_cell.angle_gamma   90.00
#
_symmetry.space_group_name_H-M   'P 1'
#
loop_
_entity.id
_entity.type
_entity.pdbx_description
1 polymer ?
#
loop_
_entity_poly.entity_id
_entity_poly.type
_entity_poly.pdbx_seq_one_letter_code
_entity_poly.pdbx_strand_id
1 'polypeptide(L)'
;MSINVDAQPTKSHPGGDDELLALVAQWLPGRRWFPVKGEDATITTVGSLTLADPRGEAEVRILLIRAVSSTVDVVLQVPLTLYAERPGRGETGAGWIGAIGPTPVYVRDGAGDPAFVRAWLEAATSTGSEPVGLGIDPDHPHVVSGEQSNTSVILPGAEGNAILKVFRALTPGDNPDVEVPARLSADGWWHVPRPLGWLEGIWSTDHQDAVGHLAVLSEFVTDAKNGFELACDMAGRGESFADLAHDLGTVVAGMHRALAASLPVAQPRDGTSDVAAELAAALAERFRWACVAVPGLAVWSRAVHDQIDLVRARMTVPVRQRVHGDLHLGQALRARDEWFIIDFEGEPLSSVAERTRPDLALRDVAGVLRSFDYAAAVSEADPDWIASARAGLLAGYAAASSTIPDSELVRTLEIDKALYEAVYEARNRPRWSRIPAAALERLLGPPER
;
A
#
# COMPACT_ATOMS: atom_id res chain seq x y z
N MET A 1 4.71 18.00 20.32
CA MET A 1 5.90 18.16 21.17
C MET A 1 7.04 17.54 20.37
N SER A 2 7.80 18.36 19.66
CA SER A 2 8.84 17.88 18.73
C SER A 2 10.01 17.35 19.55
N ILE A 3 10.29 16.06 19.42
CA ILE A 3 11.46 15.43 20.01
C ILE A 3 12.58 15.55 18.99
N ASN A 4 13.60 16.35 19.33
CA ASN A 4 14.88 16.37 18.64
C ASN A 4 15.52 14.97 18.76
N VAL A 5 15.51 14.21 17.69
CA VAL A 5 16.48 13.13 17.52
C VAL A 5 17.79 13.84 17.18
N ASP A 6 18.73 13.83 18.12
CA ASP A 6 20.09 14.29 17.89
C ASP A 6 20.73 13.42 16.78
N ALA A 7 20.51 13.80 15.54
CA ALA A 7 21.26 13.30 14.40
C ALA A 7 22.70 13.85 14.55
N GLN A 8 23.56 13.11 15.20
CA GLN A 8 24.98 13.45 15.20
C GLN A 8 25.49 13.31 13.76
N PRO A 9 26.11 14.37 13.19
CA PRO A 9 26.79 14.22 11.90
C PRO A 9 27.93 13.23 12.08
N THR A 10 27.78 12.06 11.46
CA THR A 10 28.83 11.05 11.45
C THR A 10 30.11 11.65 10.88
N LYS A 11 31.25 11.39 11.54
CA LYS A 11 32.56 11.62 10.98
C LYS A 11 32.70 10.73 9.75
N SER A 12 32.32 11.26 8.57
CA SER A 12 32.55 10.61 7.30
C SER A 12 34.03 10.32 7.14
N HIS A 13 34.38 9.06 6.90
CA HIS A 13 35.69 8.70 6.40
C HIS A 13 35.71 9.07 4.90
N PRO A 14 36.53 10.04 4.45
CA PRO A 14 36.63 10.36 3.03
C PRO A 14 37.03 9.10 2.26
N GLY A 15 36.16 8.61 1.37
CA GLY A 15 36.35 7.41 0.55
C GLY A 15 35.45 6.22 0.91
N GLY A 16 35.04 6.06 2.17
CA GLY A 16 34.21 4.91 2.57
C GLY A 16 32.75 5.02 2.12
N ASP A 17 32.21 6.22 2.09
CA ASP A 17 30.80 6.44 1.71
C ASP A 17 30.59 6.29 0.18
N ASP A 18 31.56 6.72 -0.63
CA ASP A 18 31.53 6.53 -2.08
C ASP A 18 31.65 5.05 -2.47
N GLU A 19 32.53 4.30 -1.78
CA GLU A 19 32.70 2.86 -2.00
C GLU A 19 31.43 2.09 -1.59
N LEU A 20 30.82 2.48 -0.47
CA LEU A 20 29.55 1.92 0.00
C LEU A 20 28.42 2.19 -1.01
N LEU A 21 28.30 3.43 -1.49
CA LEU A 21 27.31 3.80 -2.51
C LEU A 21 27.51 3.00 -3.79
N ALA A 22 28.75 2.88 -4.26
CA ALA A 22 29.08 2.10 -5.47
C ALA A 22 28.70 0.62 -5.31
N LEU A 23 28.96 0.04 -4.15
CA LEU A 23 28.59 -1.34 -3.83
C LEU A 23 27.04 -1.52 -3.82
N VAL A 24 26.34 -0.61 -3.16
CA VAL A 24 24.86 -0.63 -3.11
C VAL A 24 24.27 -0.44 -4.51
N ALA A 25 24.80 0.48 -5.32
CA ALA A 25 24.33 0.72 -6.68
C ALA A 25 24.44 -0.53 -7.58
N GLN A 26 25.51 -1.32 -7.42
CA GLN A 26 25.67 -2.61 -8.13
C GLN A 26 24.67 -3.68 -7.68
N TRP A 27 24.26 -3.66 -6.41
CA TRP A 27 23.34 -4.64 -5.82
C TRP A 27 21.87 -4.36 -6.13
N LEU A 28 21.47 -3.07 -6.25
CA LEU A 28 20.09 -2.62 -6.41
C LEU A 28 19.33 -3.25 -7.58
N PRO A 29 19.90 -3.38 -8.82
CA PRO A 29 19.16 -3.90 -9.97
C PRO A 29 18.58 -5.30 -9.78
N GLY A 30 19.21 -6.09 -8.89
CA GLY A 30 18.75 -7.44 -8.53
C GLY A 30 17.59 -7.47 -7.52
N ARG A 31 17.13 -6.33 -7.02
CA ARG A 31 16.08 -6.27 -5.99
C ARG A 31 14.70 -6.12 -6.61
N ARG A 32 13.72 -6.86 -6.09
CA ARG A 32 12.33 -6.80 -6.59
C ARG A 32 11.72 -5.41 -6.38
N TRP A 33 11.99 -4.80 -5.23
CA TRP A 33 11.49 -3.49 -4.84
C TRP A 33 12.20 -2.32 -5.54
N PHE A 34 13.33 -2.52 -6.22
CA PHE A 34 14.00 -1.47 -6.97
C PHE A 34 13.19 -1.14 -8.23
N PRO A 35 12.70 0.11 -8.40
CA PRO A 35 11.71 0.42 -9.43
C PRO A 35 12.31 0.54 -10.83
N VAL A 36 13.62 0.80 -10.95
CA VAL A 36 14.26 0.93 -12.27
C VAL A 36 14.56 -0.46 -12.82
N LYS A 37 13.92 -0.80 -13.93
CA LYS A 37 14.07 -2.11 -14.58
C LYS A 37 14.48 -1.95 -16.03
N GLY A 38 15.60 -2.60 -16.42
CA GLY A 38 16.03 -2.67 -17.82
C GLY A 38 16.60 -1.38 -18.42
N GLU A 39 16.88 -0.38 -17.58
CA GLU A 39 17.53 0.88 -17.97
C GLU A 39 18.57 1.29 -16.92
N ASP A 40 19.46 2.20 -17.29
CA ASP A 40 20.45 2.75 -16.38
C ASP A 40 19.84 3.83 -15.47
N ALA A 41 20.28 3.87 -14.23
CA ALA A 41 19.89 4.91 -13.27
C ALA A 41 21.11 5.62 -12.70
N THR A 42 21.00 6.93 -12.53
CA THR A 42 21.93 7.71 -11.71
C THR A 42 21.50 7.60 -10.27
N ILE A 43 22.41 7.15 -9.39
CA ILE A 43 22.16 6.96 -7.97
C ILE A 43 23.02 7.93 -7.17
N THR A 44 22.39 8.75 -6.33
CA THR A 44 23.05 9.73 -5.47
C THR A 44 22.55 9.62 -4.04
N THR A 45 23.42 9.85 -3.07
CA THR A 45 23.02 9.92 -1.65
C THR A 45 22.32 11.25 -1.39
N VAL A 46 21.14 11.22 -0.76
CA VAL A 46 20.36 12.39 -0.36
C VAL A 46 20.19 12.50 1.17
N GLY A 47 20.64 11.50 1.91
CA GLY A 47 20.64 11.48 3.36
C GLY A 47 21.18 10.16 3.92
N SER A 48 21.46 10.15 5.21
CA SER A 48 21.86 8.94 5.94
C SER A 48 21.46 9.09 7.40
N LEU A 49 20.98 8.02 7.98
CA LEU A 49 20.63 7.93 9.41
C LEU A 49 21.41 6.75 10.01
N THR A 50 22.14 7.00 11.09
CA THR A 50 22.81 5.94 11.86
C THR A 50 21.98 5.60 13.08
N LEU A 51 21.71 4.34 13.30
CA LEU A 51 21.01 3.82 14.47
C LEU A 51 22.01 3.09 15.36
N ALA A 52 21.83 3.17 16.66
CA ALA A 52 22.69 2.46 17.61
C ALA A 52 22.16 1.03 17.81
N ASP A 53 22.95 0.02 17.43
CA ASP A 53 22.69 -1.36 17.87
C ASP A 53 23.02 -1.48 19.36
N PRO A 54 22.05 -1.79 20.24
CA PRO A 54 22.28 -1.85 21.68
C PRO A 54 23.29 -2.91 22.11
N ARG A 55 23.59 -3.88 21.24
CA ARG A 55 24.63 -4.89 21.49
C ARG A 55 26.01 -4.51 20.91
N GLY A 56 26.03 -3.49 20.01
CA GLY A 56 27.27 -3.09 19.36
C GLY A 56 27.87 -4.13 18.42
N GLU A 57 27.06 -5.06 17.91
CA GLU A 57 27.51 -6.14 17.02
C GLU A 57 27.73 -5.64 15.59
N ALA A 58 26.99 -4.62 15.16
CA ALA A 58 27.08 -4.00 13.85
C ALA A 58 26.92 -2.48 13.91
N GLU A 59 27.50 -1.77 12.95
CA GLU A 59 27.07 -0.42 12.62
C GLU A 59 25.78 -0.54 11.79
N VAL A 60 24.71 0.14 12.24
CA VAL A 60 23.42 0.16 11.54
C VAL A 60 23.25 1.50 10.86
N ARG A 61 23.11 1.48 9.55
CA ARG A 61 22.93 2.69 8.73
C ARG A 61 21.74 2.57 7.80
N ILE A 62 20.90 3.57 7.77
CA ILE A 62 19.85 3.73 6.75
C ILE A 62 20.39 4.71 5.71
N LEU A 63 20.71 4.23 4.52
CA LEU A 63 21.15 5.06 3.42
C LEU A 63 19.93 5.52 2.62
N LEU A 64 19.79 6.83 2.43
CA LEU A 64 18.74 7.46 1.64
C LEU A 64 19.34 7.90 0.30
N ILE A 65 18.85 7.34 -0.80
CA ILE A 65 19.38 7.55 -2.13
C ILE A 65 18.29 8.01 -3.09
N ARG A 66 18.65 8.89 -4.03
CA ARG A 66 17.79 9.23 -5.16
C ARG A 66 18.23 8.43 -6.38
N ALA A 67 17.29 7.73 -6.98
CA ALA A 67 17.51 6.98 -8.22
C ALA A 67 16.75 7.69 -9.34
N VAL A 68 17.48 8.13 -10.37
CA VAL A 68 16.92 8.86 -11.51
C VAL A 68 17.25 8.11 -12.80
N SER A 69 16.21 7.83 -13.60
CA SER A 69 16.31 7.26 -14.94
C SER A 69 15.47 8.07 -15.92
N SER A 70 15.28 7.57 -17.14
CA SER A 70 14.40 8.21 -18.14
C SER A 70 12.92 8.18 -17.74
N THR A 71 12.52 7.22 -16.90
CA THR A 71 11.12 6.96 -16.54
C THR A 71 10.83 7.06 -15.03
N VAL A 72 11.85 7.06 -14.18
CA VAL A 72 11.73 7.02 -12.74
C VAL A 72 12.57 8.12 -12.09
N ASP A 73 11.99 8.83 -11.13
CA ASP A 73 12.69 9.72 -10.18
C ASP A 73 12.12 9.44 -8.79
N VAL A 74 12.91 8.79 -7.93
CA VAL A 74 12.42 8.31 -6.63
C VAL A 74 13.52 8.37 -5.57
N VAL A 75 13.12 8.68 -4.34
CA VAL A 75 13.98 8.50 -3.17
C VAL A 75 13.73 7.12 -2.58
N LEU A 76 14.80 6.39 -2.33
CA LEU A 76 14.75 5.03 -1.78
C LEU A 76 15.50 4.99 -0.46
N GLN A 77 15.04 4.15 0.47
CA GLN A 77 15.83 3.77 1.63
C GLN A 77 16.44 2.38 1.46
N VAL A 78 17.69 2.29 1.89
CA VAL A 78 18.44 1.05 1.95
C VAL A 78 18.98 0.88 3.37
N PRO A 79 18.29 0.14 4.24
CA PRO A 79 18.84 -0.25 5.54
C PRO A 79 20.07 -1.13 5.35
N LEU A 80 21.13 -0.83 6.06
CA LEU A 80 22.41 -1.56 5.97
C LEU A 80 22.87 -1.94 7.37
N THR A 81 23.43 -3.14 7.49
CA THR A 81 24.22 -3.57 8.64
C THR A 81 25.66 -3.81 8.20
N LEU A 82 26.61 -3.17 8.89
CA LEU A 82 28.03 -3.21 8.58
C LEU A 82 28.76 -3.91 9.73
N TYR A 83 29.45 -5.01 9.42
CA TYR A 83 30.15 -5.85 10.36
C TYR A 83 31.67 -5.77 10.17
N ALA A 84 32.43 -5.64 11.28
CA ALA A 84 33.87 -5.69 11.24
C ALA A 84 34.40 -7.11 10.99
N GLU A 85 33.67 -8.12 11.43
CA GLU A 85 34.00 -9.54 11.22
C GLU A 85 32.99 -10.15 10.24
N ARG A 86 33.45 -11.11 9.43
CA ARG A 86 32.57 -11.77 8.48
C ARG A 86 31.51 -12.61 9.21
N PRO A 87 30.22 -12.39 9.01
CA PRO A 87 29.16 -13.23 9.56
C PRO A 87 29.37 -14.70 9.20
N GLY A 88 28.97 -15.62 10.07
CA GLY A 88 29.19 -17.07 9.92
C GLY A 88 28.66 -17.63 8.59
N ARG A 89 29.15 -18.77 8.16
CA ARG A 89 28.83 -19.36 6.84
C ARG A 89 27.36 -19.60 6.58
N GLY A 90 26.53 -19.75 7.63
CA GLY A 90 25.07 -19.89 7.52
C GLY A 90 24.35 -18.59 7.20
N GLU A 91 24.98 -17.43 7.44
CA GLU A 91 24.38 -16.11 7.36
C GLU A 91 24.70 -15.35 6.06
N THR A 92 25.51 -15.93 5.16
CA THR A 92 25.93 -15.28 3.91
C THR A 92 24.90 -15.37 2.76
N GLY A 93 23.73 -15.99 2.97
CA GLY A 93 22.75 -16.22 1.92
C GLY A 93 21.88 -15.01 1.64
N ALA A 94 20.83 -14.85 2.41
CA ALA A 94 19.86 -13.75 2.22
C ALA A 94 20.42 -12.42 2.74
N GLY A 95 20.29 -11.35 1.96
CA GLY A 95 20.69 -10.00 2.37
C GLY A 95 22.16 -9.66 2.17
N TRP A 96 23.05 -10.58 1.73
CA TRP A 96 24.45 -10.26 1.45
C TRP A 96 24.60 -9.27 0.30
N ILE A 97 25.35 -8.18 0.54
CA ILE A 97 25.63 -7.15 -0.48
C ILE A 97 27.10 -7.24 -0.93
N GLY A 98 28.05 -7.24 0.01
CA GLY A 98 29.48 -7.30 -0.31
C GLY A 98 30.36 -6.89 0.85
N ALA A 99 31.59 -6.42 0.52
CA ALA A 99 32.52 -5.87 1.48
C ALA A 99 33.21 -4.64 0.90
N ILE A 100 33.60 -3.70 1.76
CA ILE A 100 34.29 -2.45 1.42
C ILE A 100 35.58 -2.27 2.23
N GLY A 101 36.48 -1.45 1.72
CA GLY A 101 37.72 -1.05 2.38
C GLY A 101 38.83 -2.07 2.31
N PRO A 102 40.09 -1.65 2.60
CA PRO A 102 41.26 -2.50 2.64
C PRO A 102 41.24 -3.47 3.84
N THR A 103 40.67 -3.05 4.96
CA THR A 103 40.25 -3.95 6.05
C THR A 103 38.76 -4.19 5.81
N PRO A 104 38.36 -5.40 5.40
CA PRO A 104 36.98 -5.62 4.93
C PRO A 104 35.95 -5.30 6.00
N VAL A 105 35.02 -4.39 5.68
CA VAL A 105 33.77 -4.20 6.39
C VAL A 105 32.67 -4.88 5.58
N TYR A 106 31.98 -5.81 6.20
CA TYR A 106 30.99 -6.68 5.56
C TYR A 106 29.61 -6.04 5.58
N VAL A 107 28.99 -5.87 4.40
CA VAL A 107 27.74 -5.11 4.20
C VAL A 107 26.59 -6.06 3.89
N ARG A 108 25.45 -5.87 4.59
CA ARG A 108 24.22 -6.62 4.36
C ARG A 108 23.02 -5.67 4.22
N ASP A 109 21.97 -6.12 3.51
CA ASP A 109 20.63 -5.51 3.60
C ASP A 109 20.10 -5.72 5.03
N GLY A 110 19.95 -4.62 5.75
CA GLY A 110 19.61 -4.63 7.16
C GLY A 110 18.16 -5.01 7.46
N ALA A 111 17.22 -4.88 6.52
CA ALA A 111 15.80 -5.00 6.81
C ALA A 111 15.42 -6.30 7.55
N GLY A 112 16.07 -7.42 7.24
CA GLY A 112 15.89 -8.71 7.92
C GLY A 112 17.03 -9.09 8.86
N ASP A 113 17.88 -8.16 9.25
CA ASP A 113 19.04 -8.40 10.10
C ASP A 113 18.72 -8.09 11.56
N PRO A 114 19.03 -8.99 12.52
CA PRO A 114 18.76 -8.77 13.95
C PRO A 114 19.33 -7.45 14.50
N ALA A 115 20.53 -7.05 14.07
CA ALA A 115 21.15 -5.82 14.55
C ALA A 115 20.35 -4.59 14.09
N PHE A 116 19.83 -4.58 12.85
CA PHE A 116 18.93 -3.53 12.37
C PHE A 116 17.64 -3.52 13.15
N VAL A 117 17.01 -4.67 13.38
CA VAL A 117 15.74 -4.75 14.12
C VAL A 117 15.91 -4.22 15.53
N ARG A 118 16.95 -4.60 16.26
CA ARG A 118 17.25 -4.07 17.61
C ARG A 118 17.41 -2.55 17.59
N ALA A 119 18.24 -2.04 16.69
CA ALA A 119 18.51 -0.61 16.57
C ALA A 119 17.25 0.17 16.19
N TRP A 120 16.41 -0.40 15.31
CA TRP A 120 15.15 0.21 14.90
C TRP A 120 14.15 0.28 16.07
N LEU A 121 14.00 -0.79 16.84
CA LEU A 121 13.08 -0.83 17.99
C LEU A 121 13.45 0.20 19.08
N GLU A 122 14.75 0.44 19.31
CA GLU A 122 15.22 1.48 20.22
C GLU A 122 14.98 2.90 19.71
N ALA A 123 15.07 3.12 18.39
CA ALA A 123 14.93 4.44 17.78
C ALA A 123 13.50 4.83 17.45
N ALA A 124 12.57 3.86 17.39
CA ALA A 124 11.21 4.09 16.93
C ALA A 124 10.38 4.91 17.92
N THR A 125 9.52 5.77 17.38
CA THR A 125 8.51 6.52 18.15
C THR A 125 7.36 5.58 18.50
N SER A 126 7.04 5.45 19.79
CA SER A 126 5.94 4.62 20.27
C SER A 126 4.58 5.30 20.07
N THR A 127 3.56 4.52 19.75
CA THR A 127 2.15 4.97 19.77
C THR A 127 1.55 5.05 21.17
N GLY A 128 2.17 4.42 22.14
CA GLY A 128 1.71 4.32 23.53
C GLY A 128 2.73 4.84 24.56
N SER A 129 2.53 4.49 25.82
CA SER A 129 3.44 4.81 26.92
C SER A 129 4.60 3.83 27.07
N GLU A 130 4.46 2.64 26.49
CA GLU A 130 5.45 1.57 26.56
C GLU A 130 6.47 1.66 25.42
N PRO A 131 7.71 1.18 25.62
CA PRO A 131 8.69 1.07 24.55
C PRO A 131 8.19 0.20 23.39
N VAL A 132 8.50 0.56 22.17
CA VAL A 132 8.05 -0.15 20.95
C VAL A 132 8.49 -1.62 20.94
N GLY A 133 9.66 -1.92 21.49
CA GLY A 133 10.25 -3.27 21.50
C GLY A 133 9.82 -4.17 22.65
N LEU A 134 8.92 -3.71 23.54
CA LEU A 134 8.55 -4.50 24.73
C LEU A 134 7.92 -5.84 24.33
N GLY A 135 8.54 -6.93 24.77
CA GLY A 135 8.07 -8.30 24.51
C GLY A 135 8.33 -8.83 23.09
N ILE A 136 8.97 -8.07 22.21
CA ILE A 136 9.34 -8.48 20.86
C ILE A 136 10.73 -9.13 20.86
N ASP A 137 10.89 -10.25 20.15
CA ASP A 137 12.16 -10.90 19.90
C ASP A 137 12.80 -10.37 18.59
N PRO A 138 13.85 -9.54 18.68
CA PRO A 138 14.52 -9.00 17.51
C PRO A 138 15.52 -9.97 16.86
N ASP A 139 15.84 -11.07 17.53
CA ASP A 139 16.92 -11.97 17.11
C ASP A 139 16.46 -13.04 16.09
N HIS A 140 15.13 -13.19 15.94
CA HIS A 140 14.55 -14.16 15.01
C HIS A 140 13.60 -13.49 14.01
N PRO A 141 14.05 -12.46 13.26
CA PRO A 141 13.23 -11.79 12.26
C PRO A 141 12.98 -12.74 11.08
N HIS A 142 11.75 -12.73 10.56
CA HIS A 142 11.37 -13.51 9.39
C HIS A 142 10.88 -12.59 8.26
N VAL A 143 11.67 -12.47 7.19
CA VAL A 143 11.32 -11.65 6.02
C VAL A 143 10.23 -12.35 5.23
N VAL A 144 9.12 -11.66 5.00
CA VAL A 144 8.00 -12.15 4.18
C VAL A 144 8.40 -12.17 2.71
N SER A 145 8.25 -13.32 2.06
CA SER A 145 8.52 -13.46 0.63
C SER A 145 7.31 -13.01 -0.18
N GLY A 146 7.52 -12.23 -1.24
CA GLY A 146 6.46 -11.90 -2.22
C GLY A 146 6.13 -10.43 -2.38
N GLU A 147 6.46 -9.55 -1.44
CA GLU A 147 6.26 -8.11 -1.59
C GLU A 147 7.15 -7.52 -2.69
N GLN A 148 6.62 -6.56 -3.43
CA GLN A 148 7.31 -5.95 -4.58
C GLN A 148 7.75 -4.51 -4.31
N SER A 149 7.08 -3.77 -3.42
CA SER A 149 7.35 -2.34 -3.16
C SER A 149 8.05 -2.09 -1.82
N ASN A 150 7.74 -2.88 -0.79
CA ASN A 150 8.25 -2.75 0.57
C ASN A 150 8.99 -4.01 1.02
N THR A 151 9.51 -4.01 2.24
CA THR A 151 10.02 -5.23 2.89
C THR A 151 9.30 -5.39 4.21
N SER A 152 8.52 -6.46 4.35
CA SER A 152 7.86 -6.82 5.61
C SER A 152 8.62 -7.89 6.35
N VAL A 153 8.74 -7.71 7.66
CA VAL A 153 9.47 -8.61 8.55
C VAL A 153 8.57 -8.96 9.73
N ILE A 154 8.27 -10.24 9.90
CA ILE A 154 7.55 -10.75 11.06
C ILE A 154 8.56 -10.91 12.20
N LEU A 155 8.21 -10.34 13.34
CA LEU A 155 8.96 -10.38 14.57
C LEU A 155 8.18 -11.18 15.61
N PRO A 156 8.73 -12.26 16.15
CA PRO A 156 8.10 -13.00 17.24
C PRO A 156 7.91 -12.13 18.47
N GLY A 157 6.85 -12.35 19.22
CA GLY A 157 6.61 -11.62 20.46
C GLY A 157 5.88 -12.47 21.51
N ALA A 158 6.08 -12.15 22.79
CA ALA A 158 5.52 -12.90 23.91
C ALA A 158 3.98 -12.80 23.96
N GLU A 159 3.41 -11.68 23.55
CA GLU A 159 1.96 -11.42 23.53
C GLU A 159 1.35 -11.55 22.13
N GLY A 160 2.13 -11.99 21.16
CA GLY A 160 1.78 -12.10 19.75
C GLY A 160 2.88 -11.54 18.85
N ASN A 161 2.88 -11.94 17.60
CA ASN A 161 3.86 -11.47 16.65
C ASN A 161 3.55 -10.00 16.26
N ALA A 162 4.61 -9.30 15.83
CA ALA A 162 4.51 -7.99 15.18
C ALA A 162 5.00 -8.09 13.74
N ILE A 163 4.66 -7.10 12.92
CA ILE A 163 5.15 -6.96 11.55
C ILE A 163 5.77 -5.58 11.36
N LEU A 164 7.04 -5.57 10.96
CA LEU A 164 7.77 -4.36 10.61
C LEU A 164 7.72 -4.19 9.09
N LYS A 165 7.03 -3.16 8.60
CA LYS A 165 6.98 -2.78 7.17
C LYS A 165 8.00 -1.68 6.92
N VAL A 166 9.07 -2.00 6.21
CA VAL A 166 10.13 -1.09 5.79
C VAL A 166 9.79 -0.53 4.41
N PHE A 167 9.53 0.78 4.32
CA PHE A 167 9.18 1.45 3.07
C PHE A 167 10.43 1.60 2.21
N ARG A 168 10.49 0.96 1.05
CA ARG A 168 11.66 1.06 0.16
C ARG A 168 11.66 2.32 -0.68
N ALA A 169 10.51 2.76 -1.15
CA ALA A 169 10.33 4.06 -1.81
C ALA A 169 9.76 5.07 -0.81
N LEU A 170 10.40 6.22 -0.70
CA LEU A 170 10.05 7.26 0.26
C LEU A 170 9.33 8.41 -0.39
N THR A 171 8.40 8.98 0.35
CA THR A 171 7.67 10.18 -0.04
C THR A 171 7.66 11.18 1.10
N PRO A 172 7.78 12.49 0.82
CA PRO A 172 7.65 13.51 1.83
C PRO A 172 6.27 13.52 2.49
N GLY A 173 6.26 13.81 3.80
CA GLY A 173 5.05 13.92 4.61
C GLY A 173 4.59 12.60 5.22
N ASP A 174 3.38 12.63 5.78
CA ASP A 174 2.79 11.49 6.46
C ASP A 174 2.48 10.36 5.47
N ASN A 175 2.99 9.16 5.75
CA ASN A 175 2.64 7.99 4.99
C ASN A 175 1.23 7.53 5.39
N PRO A 176 0.29 7.38 4.43
CA PRO A 176 -1.08 6.94 4.74
C PRO A 176 -1.16 5.61 5.47
N ASP A 177 -0.21 4.70 5.23
CA ASP A 177 -0.15 3.39 5.88
C ASP A 177 0.35 3.45 7.34
N VAL A 178 0.81 4.62 7.77
CA VAL A 178 1.11 4.93 9.17
C VAL A 178 0.00 5.79 9.78
N GLU A 179 -0.33 6.91 9.12
CA GLU A 179 -1.27 7.90 9.63
C GLU A 179 -2.68 7.30 9.82
N VAL A 180 -3.21 6.63 8.79
CA VAL A 180 -4.60 6.16 8.80
C VAL A 180 -4.82 5.08 9.85
N PRO A 181 -4.03 3.98 9.93
CA PRO A 181 -4.17 3.00 11.00
C PRO A 181 -4.02 3.59 12.41
N ALA A 182 -3.08 4.52 12.59
CA ALA A 182 -2.87 5.17 13.89
C ALA A 182 -4.11 6.00 14.32
N ARG A 183 -4.71 6.76 13.40
CA ARG A 183 -5.94 7.52 13.66
C ARG A 183 -7.12 6.60 13.96
N LEU A 184 -7.35 5.59 13.13
CA LEU A 184 -8.44 4.64 13.30
C LEU A 184 -8.34 3.92 14.65
N SER A 185 -7.13 3.45 15.02
CA SER A 185 -6.90 2.80 16.32
C SER A 185 -7.11 3.74 17.49
N ALA A 186 -6.65 5.00 17.40
CA ALA A 186 -6.82 6.00 18.45
C ALA A 186 -8.31 6.33 18.70
N ASP A 187 -9.14 6.27 17.66
CA ASP A 187 -10.58 6.50 17.72
C ASP A 187 -11.38 5.22 18.05
N GLY A 188 -10.70 4.13 18.37
CA GLY A 188 -11.31 2.88 18.80
C GLY A 188 -11.86 2.00 17.68
N TRP A 189 -11.52 2.27 16.42
CA TRP A 189 -11.84 1.36 15.32
C TRP A 189 -10.75 0.29 15.19
N TRP A 190 -11.08 -0.95 15.59
CA TRP A 190 -10.13 -2.03 15.82
C TRP A 190 -9.99 -3.04 14.67
N HIS A 191 -10.68 -2.84 13.54
CA HIS A 191 -10.56 -3.67 12.33
C HIS A 191 -9.33 -3.31 11.47
N VAL A 192 -8.30 -2.79 12.09
CA VAL A 192 -6.99 -2.50 11.51
C VAL A 192 -5.91 -3.05 12.44
N PRO A 193 -4.81 -3.66 11.93
CA PRO A 193 -3.69 -4.03 12.77
C PRO A 193 -3.21 -2.80 13.55
N ARG A 194 -3.16 -2.90 14.88
CA ARG A 194 -2.80 -1.76 15.73
C ARG A 194 -1.36 -1.36 15.48
N PRO A 195 -1.07 -0.11 15.10
CA PRO A 195 0.30 0.38 15.02
C PRO A 195 0.95 0.41 16.41
N LEU A 196 2.17 -0.07 16.51
CA LEU A 196 2.98 -0.10 17.74
C LEU A 196 3.99 1.03 17.76
N GLY A 197 4.51 1.43 16.59
CA GLY A 197 5.44 2.54 16.46
C GLY A 197 5.91 2.73 15.03
N TRP A 198 6.62 3.83 14.80
CA TRP A 198 7.20 4.16 13.50
C TRP A 198 8.54 4.86 13.63
N LEU A 199 9.27 4.94 12.53
CA LEU A 199 10.50 5.70 12.42
C LEU A 199 10.37 6.71 11.28
N GLU A 200 10.76 7.96 11.54
CA GLU A 200 10.86 9.02 10.54
C GLU A 200 12.31 9.29 10.16
N GLY A 201 12.52 9.82 8.97
CA GLY A 201 13.81 10.26 8.48
C GLY A 201 13.74 11.60 7.78
N ILE A 202 14.92 12.21 7.60
CA ILE A 202 15.08 13.49 6.91
C ILE A 202 16.02 13.25 5.72
N TRP A 203 15.67 13.83 4.56
CA TRP A 203 16.53 13.79 3.38
C TRP A 203 16.42 15.07 2.58
N SER A 204 17.50 15.40 1.87
CA SER A 204 17.54 16.59 1.03
C SER A 204 16.80 16.37 -0.28
N THR A 205 16.01 17.37 -0.67
CA THR A 205 15.40 17.49 -2.00
C THR A 205 15.97 18.67 -2.75
N ASP A 206 15.59 18.88 -4.00
CA ASP A 206 16.08 20.00 -4.82
C ASP A 206 15.72 21.39 -4.25
N HIS A 207 14.75 21.46 -3.33
CA HIS A 207 14.23 22.74 -2.81
C HIS A 207 14.38 22.92 -1.31
N GLN A 208 14.29 21.85 -0.54
CA GLN A 208 14.32 21.86 0.93
C GLN A 208 14.53 20.45 1.47
N ASP A 209 14.77 20.34 2.77
CA ASP A 209 14.76 19.05 3.43
C ASP A 209 13.32 18.52 3.54
N ALA A 210 13.15 17.26 3.27
CA ALA A 210 11.91 16.52 3.41
C ALA A 210 11.97 15.62 4.64
N VAL A 211 10.84 15.47 5.32
CA VAL A 211 10.62 14.51 6.41
C VAL A 211 9.58 13.50 5.95
N GLY A 212 9.74 12.25 6.33
CA GLY A 212 8.74 11.21 6.05
C GLY A 212 9.02 9.92 6.80
N HIS A 213 8.04 9.01 6.77
CA HIS A 213 8.13 7.74 7.44
C HIS A 213 9.05 6.76 6.69
N LEU A 214 9.94 6.10 7.45
CA LEU A 214 10.86 5.08 6.95
C LEU A 214 10.31 3.67 7.13
N ALA A 215 9.63 3.42 8.25
CA ALA A 215 9.03 2.13 8.54
C ALA A 215 7.95 2.25 9.61
N VAL A 216 7.04 1.27 9.65
CA VAL A 216 6.01 1.11 10.68
C VAL A 216 6.04 -0.30 11.24
N LEU A 217 5.89 -0.42 12.55
CA LEU A 217 5.65 -1.67 13.25
C LEU A 217 4.19 -1.73 13.65
N SER A 218 3.53 -2.86 13.35
CA SER A 218 2.14 -3.11 13.71
C SER A 218 1.97 -4.51 14.30
N GLU A 219 0.85 -4.75 14.95
CA GLU A 219 0.45 -6.11 15.33
C GLU A 219 0.35 -6.99 14.10
N PHE A 220 0.85 -8.22 14.21
CA PHE A 220 0.66 -9.22 13.16
C PHE A 220 -0.65 -9.97 13.39
N VAL A 221 -1.54 -9.97 12.40
CA VAL A 221 -2.81 -10.69 12.48
C VAL A 221 -2.55 -12.18 12.30
N THR A 222 -2.43 -12.88 13.42
CA THR A 222 -2.11 -14.32 13.45
C THR A 222 -3.25 -15.16 12.87
N ASP A 223 -2.91 -16.24 12.16
CA ASP A 223 -3.85 -17.18 11.54
C ASP A 223 -4.84 -16.52 10.56
N ALA A 224 -4.45 -15.35 10.03
CA ALA A 224 -5.27 -14.66 9.06
C ALA A 224 -5.24 -15.36 7.69
N LYS A 225 -6.41 -15.41 7.07
CA LYS A 225 -6.56 -15.78 5.66
C LYS A 225 -6.72 -14.52 4.83
N ASN A 226 -5.98 -14.43 3.74
CA ASN A 226 -6.17 -13.36 2.76
C ASN A 226 -7.57 -13.48 2.14
N GLY A 227 -8.32 -12.39 2.12
CA GLY A 227 -9.72 -12.39 1.67
C GLY A 227 -9.88 -12.81 0.21
N PHE A 228 -8.90 -12.48 -0.65
CA PHE A 228 -8.94 -12.90 -2.04
C PHE A 228 -8.72 -14.40 -2.19
N GLU A 229 -7.72 -14.95 -1.49
CA GLU A 229 -7.48 -16.40 -1.48
C GLU A 229 -8.67 -17.16 -0.90
N LEU A 230 -9.26 -16.67 0.19
CA LEU A 230 -10.46 -17.25 0.81
C LEU A 230 -11.65 -17.25 -0.17
N ALA A 231 -11.86 -16.13 -0.89
CA ALA A 231 -12.91 -16.03 -1.89
C ALA A 231 -12.69 -16.98 -3.07
N CYS A 232 -11.45 -17.10 -3.57
CA CYS A 232 -11.09 -18.06 -4.61
C CYS A 232 -11.33 -19.50 -4.16
N ASP A 233 -10.93 -19.86 -2.95
CA ASP A 233 -11.11 -21.19 -2.40
C ASP A 233 -12.59 -21.57 -2.26
N MET A 234 -13.42 -20.66 -1.73
CA MET A 234 -14.87 -20.91 -1.60
C MET A 234 -15.57 -20.95 -2.94
N ALA A 235 -15.23 -20.04 -3.85
CA ALA A 235 -15.74 -20.02 -5.22
C ALA A 235 -15.44 -21.32 -5.96
N GLY A 236 -14.20 -21.81 -5.89
CA GLY A 236 -13.78 -23.08 -6.51
C GLY A 236 -14.48 -24.31 -5.93
N ARG A 237 -14.98 -24.24 -4.69
CA ARG A 237 -15.79 -25.31 -4.07
C ARG A 237 -17.30 -25.10 -4.25
N GLY A 238 -17.74 -24.01 -4.90
CA GLY A 238 -19.15 -23.66 -5.02
C GLY A 238 -19.81 -23.26 -3.68
N GLU A 239 -19.02 -22.86 -2.68
CA GLU A 239 -19.49 -22.42 -1.38
C GLU A 239 -19.88 -20.93 -1.44
N SER A 240 -21.00 -20.55 -0.83
CA SER A 240 -21.46 -19.15 -0.80
C SER A 240 -20.51 -18.27 0.00
N PHE A 241 -20.17 -17.10 -0.56
CA PHE A 241 -19.39 -16.06 0.12
C PHE A 241 -20.28 -14.93 0.66
N ALA A 242 -21.61 -15.03 0.53
CA ALA A 242 -22.54 -13.94 0.80
C ALA A 242 -22.48 -13.42 2.24
N ASP A 243 -22.40 -14.33 3.25
CA ASP A 243 -22.35 -13.94 4.65
C ASP A 243 -21.01 -13.24 4.99
N LEU A 244 -19.89 -13.78 4.48
CA LEU A 244 -18.58 -13.14 4.66
C LEU A 244 -18.49 -11.78 3.95
N ALA A 245 -19.13 -11.65 2.79
CA ALA A 245 -19.23 -10.39 2.08
C ALA A 245 -20.11 -9.37 2.84
N HIS A 246 -21.20 -9.82 3.47
CA HIS A 246 -22.04 -8.98 4.32
C HIS A 246 -21.24 -8.43 5.51
N ASP A 247 -20.51 -9.28 6.21
CA ASP A 247 -19.65 -8.88 7.31
C ASP A 247 -18.59 -7.86 6.85
N LEU A 248 -17.94 -8.13 5.71
CA LEU A 248 -16.97 -7.20 5.12
C LEU A 248 -17.62 -5.85 4.77
N GLY A 249 -18.81 -5.86 4.18
CA GLY A 249 -19.59 -4.65 3.91
C GLY A 249 -19.85 -3.81 5.16
N THR A 250 -20.17 -4.48 6.27
CA THR A 250 -20.36 -3.85 7.60
C THR A 250 -19.07 -3.19 8.09
N VAL A 251 -17.93 -3.89 7.96
CA VAL A 251 -16.61 -3.37 8.36
C VAL A 251 -16.21 -2.18 7.50
N VAL A 252 -16.39 -2.24 6.18
CA VAL A 252 -16.08 -1.14 5.25
C VAL A 252 -16.93 0.10 5.56
N ALA A 253 -18.22 -0.05 5.85
CA ALA A 253 -19.06 1.08 6.26
C ALA A 253 -18.59 1.67 7.61
N GLY A 254 -18.18 0.82 8.55
CA GLY A 254 -17.56 1.22 9.81
C GLY A 254 -16.28 2.01 9.62
N MET A 255 -15.40 1.54 8.71
CA MET A 255 -14.17 2.23 8.32
C MET A 255 -14.45 3.64 7.77
N HIS A 256 -15.36 3.76 6.82
CA HIS A 256 -15.70 5.06 6.23
C HIS A 256 -16.24 6.04 7.27
N ARG A 257 -17.06 5.57 8.20
CA ARG A 257 -17.56 6.40 9.30
C ARG A 257 -16.43 6.85 10.25
N ALA A 258 -15.51 5.95 10.59
CA ALA A 258 -14.36 6.27 11.43
C ALA A 258 -13.41 7.25 10.71
N LEU A 259 -13.11 7.03 9.43
CA LEU A 259 -12.30 7.94 8.62
C LEU A 259 -12.91 9.35 8.53
N ALA A 260 -14.23 9.44 8.32
CA ALA A 260 -14.92 10.74 8.25
C ALA A 260 -14.93 11.48 9.60
N ALA A 261 -14.88 10.75 10.72
CA ALA A 261 -14.82 11.35 12.07
C ALA A 261 -13.40 11.81 12.42
N SER A 262 -12.36 11.06 12.00
CA SER A 262 -10.98 11.24 12.42
C SER A 262 -10.15 12.14 11.52
N LEU A 263 -10.52 12.24 10.23
CA LEU A 263 -9.74 12.91 9.19
C LEU A 263 -10.57 13.99 8.48
N PRO A 264 -9.91 14.99 7.86
CA PRO A 264 -10.62 16.07 7.19
C PRO A 264 -11.58 15.57 6.12
N VAL A 265 -12.84 16.01 6.20
CA VAL A 265 -13.84 15.83 5.17
C VAL A 265 -13.80 17.06 4.25
N ALA A 266 -13.86 16.83 2.94
CA ALA A 266 -13.91 17.94 2.00
C ALA A 266 -15.21 18.72 2.21
N GLN A 267 -15.09 19.96 2.73
CA GLN A 267 -16.23 20.86 2.80
C GLN A 267 -16.63 21.25 1.37
N PRO A 268 -17.94 21.23 1.01
CA PRO A 268 -18.38 21.82 -0.23
C PRO A 268 -17.93 23.30 -0.23
N ARG A 269 -17.09 23.68 -1.18
CA ARG A 269 -16.79 25.11 -1.37
C ARG A 269 -18.09 25.78 -1.76
N ASP A 270 -18.44 26.86 -1.07
CA ASP A 270 -19.68 27.63 -1.28
C ASP A 270 -20.01 27.76 -2.78
N GLY A 271 -21.02 27.02 -3.22
CA GLY A 271 -21.71 27.20 -4.50
C GLY A 271 -20.93 27.00 -5.81
N THR A 272 -19.66 26.57 -5.80
CA THR A 272 -18.81 26.55 -7.00
C THR A 272 -18.23 25.19 -7.39
N SER A 273 -18.28 24.17 -6.53
CA SER A 273 -17.78 22.84 -6.87
C SER A 273 -18.92 21.90 -7.20
N ASP A 274 -19.11 21.65 -8.48
CA ASP A 274 -20.01 20.61 -8.98
C ASP A 274 -19.27 19.26 -8.93
N VAL A 275 -19.40 18.55 -7.81
CA VAL A 275 -18.76 17.25 -7.60
C VAL A 275 -19.16 16.24 -8.69
N ALA A 276 -20.39 16.37 -9.22
CA ALA A 276 -20.84 15.52 -10.33
C ALA A 276 -20.10 15.85 -11.63
N ALA A 277 -19.89 17.13 -11.92
CA ALA A 277 -19.11 17.55 -13.09
C ALA A 277 -17.64 17.12 -12.97
N GLU A 278 -17.04 17.21 -11.77
CA GLU A 278 -15.67 16.74 -11.52
C GLU A 278 -15.55 15.22 -11.70
N LEU A 279 -16.51 14.43 -11.17
CA LEU A 279 -16.55 12.99 -11.36
C LEU A 279 -16.71 12.61 -12.83
N ALA A 280 -17.61 13.29 -13.55
CA ALA A 280 -17.79 13.08 -14.97
C ALA A 280 -16.54 13.41 -15.79
N ALA A 281 -15.83 14.48 -15.44
CA ALA A 281 -14.57 14.86 -16.07
C ALA A 281 -13.47 13.84 -15.78
N ALA A 282 -13.37 13.35 -14.55
CA ALA A 282 -12.41 12.31 -14.16
C ALA A 282 -12.65 11.00 -14.92
N LEU A 283 -13.92 10.56 -15.06
CA LEU A 283 -14.25 9.37 -15.83
C LEU A 283 -13.90 9.53 -17.33
N ALA A 284 -14.17 10.73 -17.90
CA ALA A 284 -13.83 11.03 -19.28
C ALA A 284 -12.31 10.99 -19.51
N GLU A 285 -11.51 11.50 -18.56
CA GLU A 285 -10.05 11.46 -18.61
C GLU A 285 -9.53 10.04 -18.45
N ARG A 286 -10.07 9.28 -17.49
CA ARG A 286 -9.74 7.86 -17.29
C ARG A 286 -10.00 7.05 -18.56
N PHE A 287 -11.14 7.23 -19.20
CA PHE A 287 -11.49 6.54 -20.44
C PHE A 287 -10.52 6.89 -21.57
N ARG A 288 -10.21 8.17 -21.74
CA ARG A 288 -9.24 8.62 -22.78
C ARG A 288 -7.86 8.02 -22.53
N TRP A 289 -7.36 8.06 -21.29
CA TRP A 289 -6.11 7.44 -20.89
C TRP A 289 -6.11 5.93 -21.15
N ALA A 290 -7.20 5.24 -20.82
CA ALA A 290 -7.34 3.81 -21.02
C ALA A 290 -7.37 3.44 -22.51
N CYS A 291 -8.06 4.22 -23.37
CA CYS A 291 -8.07 4.00 -24.81
C CYS A 291 -6.72 4.24 -25.49
N VAL A 292 -5.90 5.17 -24.98
CA VAL A 292 -4.52 5.35 -25.46
C VAL A 292 -3.67 4.13 -25.14
N ALA A 293 -3.80 3.58 -23.94
CA ALA A 293 -3.04 2.41 -23.48
C ALA A 293 -3.55 1.08 -24.07
N VAL A 294 -4.88 0.96 -24.23
CA VAL A 294 -5.57 -0.24 -24.72
C VAL A 294 -6.62 0.18 -25.75
N PRO A 295 -6.25 0.38 -27.02
CA PRO A 295 -7.15 0.91 -28.06
C PRO A 295 -8.47 0.14 -28.26
N GLY A 296 -8.49 -1.16 -27.94
CA GLY A 296 -9.68 -2.00 -28.02
C GLY A 296 -10.83 -1.55 -27.13
N LEU A 297 -10.59 -0.71 -26.10
CA LEU A 297 -11.63 -0.18 -25.23
C LEU A 297 -12.55 0.86 -25.92
N ALA A 298 -12.14 1.40 -27.06
CA ALA A 298 -12.93 2.38 -27.84
C ALA A 298 -14.30 1.84 -28.28
N VAL A 299 -14.48 0.53 -28.31
CA VAL A 299 -15.80 -0.12 -28.61
C VAL A 299 -16.90 0.21 -27.61
N TRP A 300 -16.58 0.69 -26.41
CA TRP A 300 -17.54 1.16 -25.41
C TRP A 300 -17.69 2.70 -25.38
N SER A 301 -17.14 3.43 -26.37
CA SER A 301 -17.12 4.90 -26.34
C SER A 301 -18.48 5.53 -26.10
N ARG A 302 -19.50 5.10 -26.82
CA ARG A 302 -20.87 5.62 -26.65
C ARG A 302 -21.41 5.36 -25.25
N ALA A 303 -21.32 4.11 -24.79
CA ALA A 303 -21.87 3.71 -23.49
C ALA A 303 -21.16 4.44 -22.33
N VAL A 304 -19.85 4.68 -22.44
CA VAL A 304 -19.11 5.49 -21.46
C VAL A 304 -19.54 6.96 -21.50
N HIS A 305 -19.76 7.55 -22.68
CA HIS A 305 -20.25 8.92 -22.79
C HIS A 305 -21.68 9.06 -22.24
N ASP A 306 -22.57 8.10 -22.52
CA ASP A 306 -23.90 8.06 -21.93
C ASP A 306 -23.84 8.02 -20.38
N GLN A 307 -22.89 7.27 -19.81
CA GLN A 307 -22.66 7.22 -18.36
C GLN A 307 -22.12 8.56 -17.82
N ILE A 308 -21.19 9.20 -18.53
CA ILE A 308 -20.67 10.53 -18.19
C ILE A 308 -21.80 11.57 -18.15
N ASP A 309 -22.68 11.56 -19.13
CA ASP A 309 -23.80 12.50 -19.19
C ASP A 309 -24.83 12.23 -18.09
N LEU A 310 -25.06 10.97 -17.75
CA LEU A 310 -25.91 10.59 -16.62
C LEU A 310 -25.34 11.10 -15.29
N VAL A 311 -24.03 10.99 -15.07
CA VAL A 311 -23.36 11.52 -13.87
C VAL A 311 -23.48 13.05 -13.82
N ARG A 312 -23.27 13.76 -14.93
CA ARG A 312 -23.43 15.23 -15.00
C ARG A 312 -24.84 15.71 -14.68
N ALA A 313 -25.85 14.93 -15.04
CA ALA A 313 -27.23 15.25 -14.75
C ALA A 313 -27.64 15.04 -13.28
N ARG A 314 -26.78 14.43 -12.45
CA ARG A 314 -27.08 14.23 -11.04
C ARG A 314 -27.00 15.54 -10.28
N MET A 315 -28.00 15.76 -9.44
CA MET A 315 -28.07 16.96 -8.61
C MET A 315 -27.35 16.82 -7.27
N THR A 316 -27.06 15.58 -6.81
CA THR A 316 -26.42 15.33 -5.52
C THR A 316 -25.40 14.18 -5.63
N VAL A 317 -24.17 14.44 -5.20
CA VAL A 317 -23.12 13.44 -5.00
C VAL A 317 -22.68 13.52 -3.53
N PRO A 318 -22.41 12.39 -2.85
CA PRO A 318 -21.96 12.40 -1.47
C PRO A 318 -20.70 13.24 -1.27
N VAL A 319 -20.52 13.74 -0.06
CA VAL A 319 -19.32 14.48 0.33
C VAL A 319 -18.10 13.55 0.22
N ARG A 320 -17.01 14.09 -0.28
CA ARG A 320 -15.73 13.38 -0.34
C ARG A 320 -15.07 13.36 1.02
N GLN A 321 -14.50 12.23 1.38
CA GLN A 321 -13.80 11.99 2.63
C GLN A 321 -12.49 11.23 2.37
N ARG A 322 -11.67 11.04 3.40
CA ARG A 322 -10.59 10.08 3.32
C ARG A 322 -11.18 8.69 3.07
N VAL A 323 -10.57 7.96 2.16
CA VAL A 323 -10.91 6.58 1.79
C VAL A 323 -9.66 5.71 1.86
N HIS A 324 -9.81 4.40 1.75
CA HIS A 324 -8.69 3.49 1.59
C HIS A 324 -7.97 3.75 0.25
N GLY A 325 -8.72 3.93 -0.83
CA GLY A 325 -8.24 4.32 -2.14
C GLY A 325 -7.82 3.18 -3.06
N ASP A 326 -7.49 1.99 -2.50
CA ASP A 326 -7.22 0.76 -3.28
C ASP A 326 -7.78 -0.49 -2.56
N LEU A 327 -8.98 -0.37 -1.98
CA LEU A 327 -9.59 -1.48 -1.26
C LEU A 327 -10.04 -2.59 -2.22
N HIS A 328 -9.56 -3.77 -1.97
CA HIS A 328 -9.95 -5.02 -2.63
C HIS A 328 -9.81 -6.19 -1.65
N LEU A 329 -10.28 -7.39 -2.00
CA LEU A 329 -10.21 -8.57 -1.11
C LEU A 329 -8.78 -8.91 -0.67
N GLY A 330 -7.77 -8.59 -1.46
CA GLY A 330 -6.35 -8.78 -1.08
C GLY A 330 -5.90 -7.90 0.07
N GLN A 331 -6.61 -6.78 0.35
CA GLN A 331 -6.34 -5.86 1.46
C GLN A 331 -7.25 -6.12 2.67
N ALA A 332 -8.00 -7.22 2.65
CA ALA A 332 -8.84 -7.67 3.74
C ALA A 332 -8.34 -9.02 4.26
N LEU A 333 -8.07 -9.11 5.56
CA LEU A 333 -7.64 -10.33 6.24
C LEU A 333 -8.79 -10.87 7.10
N ARG A 334 -9.09 -12.16 7.00
CA ARG A 334 -10.07 -12.82 7.87
C ARG A 334 -9.37 -13.61 8.96
N ALA A 335 -9.55 -13.22 10.21
CA ALA A 335 -9.01 -13.92 11.38
C ALA A 335 -10.00 -13.88 12.53
N ARG A 336 -10.12 -14.95 13.30
CA ARG A 336 -10.97 -15.04 14.51
C ARG A 336 -12.42 -14.61 14.23
N ASP A 337 -12.95 -14.98 13.07
CA ASP A 337 -14.28 -14.59 12.57
C ASP A 337 -14.51 -13.08 12.39
N GLU A 338 -13.43 -12.33 12.17
CA GLU A 338 -13.46 -10.88 11.94
C GLU A 338 -12.64 -10.48 10.73
N TRP A 339 -12.96 -9.31 10.15
CA TRP A 339 -12.20 -8.73 9.07
C TRP A 339 -11.26 -7.64 9.58
N PHE A 340 -10.03 -7.62 9.06
CA PHE A 340 -9.05 -6.57 9.25
C PHE A 340 -8.68 -5.97 7.91
N ILE A 341 -8.63 -4.65 7.83
CA ILE A 341 -8.25 -3.91 6.62
C ILE A 341 -6.79 -3.47 6.78
N ILE A 342 -6.00 -3.66 5.73
CA ILE A 342 -4.56 -3.38 5.70
C ILE A 342 -4.21 -2.57 4.45
N ASP A 343 -3.01 -1.96 4.43
CA ASP A 343 -2.38 -1.35 3.24
C ASP A 343 -3.12 -0.12 2.69
N PHE A 344 -3.16 0.95 3.48
CA PHE A 344 -3.81 2.23 3.16
C PHE A 344 -3.01 3.12 2.20
N GLU A 345 -2.05 2.57 1.45
CA GLU A 345 -1.19 3.35 0.55
C GLU A 345 -1.93 3.92 -0.68
N GLY A 346 -3.11 3.41 -1.03
CA GLY A 346 -3.87 3.80 -2.23
C GLY A 346 -3.30 3.22 -3.54
N GLU A 347 -3.85 3.63 -4.69
CA GLU A 347 -3.50 3.03 -6.00
C GLU A 347 -2.02 3.23 -6.38
N PRO A 348 -1.27 2.16 -6.71
CA PRO A 348 0.17 2.23 -6.98
C PRO A 348 0.59 3.16 -8.13
N LEU A 349 -0.27 3.34 -9.15
CA LEU A 349 0.01 4.21 -10.30
C LEU A 349 -0.35 5.68 -10.07
N SER A 350 -0.97 6.02 -8.94
CA SER A 350 -1.34 7.39 -8.56
C SER A 350 -0.22 8.06 -7.78
N SER A 351 -0.06 9.37 -7.94
CA SER A 351 0.87 10.15 -7.12
C SER A 351 0.43 10.19 -5.65
N VAL A 352 1.36 10.41 -4.71
CA VAL A 352 1.03 10.50 -3.28
C VAL A 352 -0.01 11.58 -3.00
N ALA A 353 0.10 12.72 -3.66
CA ALA A 353 -0.88 13.81 -3.54
C ALA A 353 -2.29 13.39 -4.01
N GLU A 354 -2.40 12.50 -4.98
CA GLU A 354 -3.67 11.94 -5.44
C GLU A 354 -4.21 10.91 -4.45
N ARG A 355 -3.35 10.02 -3.93
CA ARG A 355 -3.74 8.96 -2.97
C ARG A 355 -4.26 9.51 -1.65
N THR A 356 -3.82 10.73 -1.24
CA THR A 356 -4.24 11.36 0.00
C THR A 356 -5.43 12.30 -0.14
N ARG A 357 -5.91 12.56 -1.37
CA ARG A 357 -7.10 13.39 -1.60
C ARG A 357 -8.37 12.73 -1.06
N PRO A 358 -9.28 13.54 -0.49
CA PRO A 358 -10.63 13.07 -0.22
C PRO A 358 -11.32 12.57 -1.49
N ASP A 359 -11.97 11.42 -1.41
CA ASP A 359 -12.73 10.82 -2.52
C ASP A 359 -14.07 10.26 -2.02
N LEU A 360 -14.85 9.69 -2.91
CA LEU A 360 -16.14 9.09 -2.59
C LEU A 360 -15.95 7.76 -1.88
N ALA A 361 -16.56 7.58 -0.72
CA ALA A 361 -16.51 6.34 0.05
C ALA A 361 -16.90 5.10 -0.78
N LEU A 362 -17.84 5.25 -1.71
CA LEU A 362 -18.28 4.17 -2.60
C LEU A 362 -17.19 3.71 -3.58
N ARG A 363 -16.05 4.42 -3.71
CA ARG A 363 -14.91 3.95 -4.50
C ARG A 363 -14.30 2.67 -3.92
N ASP A 364 -14.17 2.60 -2.59
CA ASP A 364 -13.69 1.38 -1.92
C ASP A 364 -14.70 0.23 -2.08
N VAL A 365 -16.00 0.53 -1.99
CA VAL A 365 -17.05 -0.47 -2.26
C VAL A 365 -16.94 -1.01 -3.69
N ALA A 366 -16.75 -0.14 -4.68
CA ALA A 366 -16.56 -0.55 -6.08
C ALA A 366 -15.30 -1.44 -6.24
N GLY A 367 -14.20 -1.11 -5.55
CA GLY A 367 -12.98 -1.93 -5.56
C GLY A 367 -13.20 -3.34 -5.02
N VAL A 368 -13.92 -3.49 -3.89
CA VAL A 368 -14.27 -4.83 -3.37
C VAL A 368 -15.20 -5.57 -4.33
N LEU A 369 -16.21 -4.91 -4.91
CA LEU A 369 -17.10 -5.52 -5.90
C LEU A 369 -16.32 -6.04 -7.11
N ARG A 370 -15.34 -5.26 -7.59
CA ARG A 370 -14.44 -5.68 -8.66
C ARG A 370 -13.60 -6.90 -8.26
N SER A 371 -13.14 -6.98 -7.02
CA SER A 371 -12.34 -8.12 -6.59
C SER A 371 -13.12 -9.45 -6.51
N PHE A 372 -14.46 -9.43 -6.38
CA PHE A 372 -15.27 -10.63 -6.56
C PHE A 372 -15.28 -11.11 -8.02
N ASP A 373 -15.30 -10.19 -8.99
CA ASP A 373 -15.20 -10.56 -10.42
C ASP A 373 -13.86 -11.27 -10.69
N TYR A 374 -12.76 -10.79 -10.06
CA TYR A 374 -11.45 -11.45 -10.16
C TYR A 374 -11.44 -12.85 -9.51
N ALA A 375 -11.95 -12.95 -8.28
CA ALA A 375 -12.01 -14.25 -7.58
C ALA A 375 -12.80 -15.28 -8.38
N ALA A 376 -13.96 -14.89 -8.91
CA ALA A 376 -14.79 -15.76 -9.73
C ALA A 376 -14.10 -16.16 -11.05
N ALA A 377 -13.44 -15.21 -11.73
CA ALA A 377 -12.75 -15.51 -12.98
C ALA A 377 -11.52 -16.43 -12.81
N VAL A 378 -10.82 -16.31 -11.67
CA VAL A 378 -9.68 -17.18 -11.32
C VAL A 378 -10.13 -18.58 -10.96
N SER A 379 -11.28 -18.72 -10.27
CA SER A 379 -11.81 -19.99 -9.78
C SER A 379 -12.86 -20.59 -10.69
N GLU A 380 -13.17 -19.97 -11.83
CA GLU A 380 -14.20 -20.39 -12.79
C GLU A 380 -15.59 -20.58 -12.13
N ALA A 381 -15.91 -19.66 -11.18
CA ALA A 381 -17.13 -19.73 -10.40
C ALA A 381 -18.39 -19.41 -11.23
N ASP A 382 -19.53 -19.92 -10.76
CA ASP A 382 -20.84 -19.64 -11.33
C ASP A 382 -21.21 -18.14 -11.23
N PRO A 383 -21.88 -17.53 -12.23
CA PRO A 383 -22.39 -16.17 -12.15
C PRO A 383 -23.26 -15.87 -10.90
N ASP A 384 -24.02 -16.86 -10.41
CA ASP A 384 -24.84 -16.72 -9.20
C ASP A 384 -23.98 -16.53 -7.94
N TRP A 385 -22.76 -17.09 -7.92
CA TRP A 385 -21.81 -16.87 -6.84
C TRP A 385 -21.43 -15.39 -6.75
N ILE A 386 -21.10 -14.76 -7.91
CA ILE A 386 -20.75 -13.34 -7.98
C ILE A 386 -21.93 -12.50 -7.51
N ALA A 387 -23.13 -12.78 -8.02
CA ALA A 387 -24.34 -12.03 -7.70
C ALA A 387 -24.63 -12.07 -6.19
N SER A 388 -24.49 -13.24 -5.55
CA SER A 388 -24.73 -13.42 -4.12
C SER A 388 -23.69 -12.70 -3.25
N ALA A 389 -22.39 -12.77 -3.59
CA ALA A 389 -21.32 -12.09 -2.88
C ALA A 389 -21.48 -10.55 -2.98
N ARG A 390 -21.77 -10.03 -4.17
CA ARG A 390 -22.05 -8.61 -4.39
C ARG A 390 -23.25 -8.12 -3.60
N ALA A 391 -24.36 -8.87 -3.61
CA ALA A 391 -25.55 -8.55 -2.83
C ALA A 391 -25.27 -8.55 -1.32
N GLY A 392 -24.51 -9.52 -0.82
CA GLY A 392 -24.08 -9.58 0.57
C GLY A 392 -23.30 -8.34 0.97
N LEU A 393 -22.26 -7.96 0.23
CA LEU A 393 -21.44 -6.76 0.52
C LEU A 393 -22.30 -5.49 0.59
N LEU A 394 -23.14 -5.27 -0.42
CA LEU A 394 -24.00 -4.08 -0.50
C LEU A 394 -25.02 -4.04 0.63
N ALA A 395 -25.59 -5.19 1.02
CA ALA A 395 -26.53 -5.30 2.14
C ALA A 395 -25.85 -4.98 3.47
N GLY A 396 -24.66 -5.54 3.75
CA GLY A 396 -23.89 -5.25 4.94
C GLY A 396 -23.47 -3.79 5.04
N TYR A 397 -23.00 -3.22 3.94
CA TYR A 397 -22.65 -1.80 3.87
C TYR A 397 -23.87 -0.91 4.14
N ALA A 398 -25.01 -1.17 3.49
CA ALA A 398 -26.25 -0.42 3.68
C ALA A 398 -26.77 -0.49 5.13
N ALA A 399 -26.73 -1.68 5.73
CA ALA A 399 -27.17 -1.88 7.10
C ALA A 399 -26.32 -1.08 8.11
N ALA A 400 -25.00 -1.04 7.94
CA ALA A 400 -24.09 -0.36 8.83
C ALA A 400 -23.97 1.14 8.59
N SER A 401 -24.09 1.60 7.33
CA SER A 401 -24.07 3.04 6.98
C SER A 401 -25.43 3.73 7.18
N SER A 402 -26.50 2.95 7.42
CA SER A 402 -27.89 3.44 7.46
C SER A 402 -28.33 4.18 6.17
N THR A 403 -27.61 3.92 5.08
CA THR A 403 -27.88 4.54 3.77
C THR A 403 -27.70 3.48 2.68
N ILE A 404 -28.68 3.34 1.81
CA ILE A 404 -28.55 2.45 0.64
C ILE A 404 -27.56 3.07 -0.34
N PRO A 405 -26.48 2.36 -0.72
CA PRO A 405 -25.56 2.83 -1.73
C PRO A 405 -26.28 3.17 -3.04
N ASP A 406 -26.00 4.36 -3.57
CA ASP A 406 -26.53 4.75 -4.87
C ASP A 406 -25.98 3.83 -5.96
N SER A 407 -26.85 3.04 -6.58
CA SER A 407 -26.49 1.99 -7.55
C SER A 407 -25.81 2.55 -8.80
N GLU A 408 -26.25 3.74 -9.28
CA GLU A 408 -25.65 4.37 -10.45
C GLU A 408 -24.26 4.95 -10.14
N LEU A 409 -24.08 5.48 -8.93
CA LEU A 409 -22.78 5.96 -8.49
C LEU A 409 -21.81 4.79 -8.31
N VAL A 410 -22.23 3.68 -7.68
CA VAL A 410 -21.44 2.46 -7.58
C VAL A 410 -21.04 1.95 -8.95
N ARG A 411 -22.00 1.85 -9.89
CA ARG A 411 -21.75 1.46 -11.28
C ARG A 411 -20.72 2.35 -11.97
N THR A 412 -20.84 3.66 -11.81
CA THR A 412 -19.89 4.64 -12.37
C THR A 412 -18.47 4.38 -11.85
N LEU A 413 -18.33 4.17 -10.54
CA LEU A 413 -17.04 3.92 -9.90
C LEU A 413 -16.46 2.53 -10.26
N GLU A 414 -17.29 1.52 -10.48
CA GLU A 414 -16.86 0.23 -11.03
C GLU A 414 -16.35 0.36 -12.46
N ILE A 415 -17.00 1.18 -13.30
CA ILE A 415 -16.52 1.46 -14.67
C ILE A 415 -15.16 2.14 -14.62
N ASP A 416 -14.99 3.18 -13.79
CA ASP A 416 -13.71 3.86 -13.60
C ASP A 416 -12.60 2.89 -13.18
N LYS A 417 -12.89 2.02 -12.19
CA LYS A 417 -11.93 1.00 -11.72
C LYS A 417 -11.63 -0.05 -12.80
N ALA A 418 -12.62 -0.52 -13.54
CA ALA A 418 -12.43 -1.50 -14.62
C ALA A 418 -11.56 -0.93 -15.77
N LEU A 419 -11.71 0.35 -16.09
CA LEU A 419 -10.85 1.03 -17.06
C LEU A 419 -9.39 1.12 -16.57
N TYR A 420 -9.18 1.44 -15.29
CA TYR A 420 -7.85 1.40 -14.67
C TYR A 420 -7.24 0.00 -14.73
N GLU A 421 -8.00 -1.01 -14.30
CA GLU A 421 -7.58 -2.41 -14.30
C GLU A 421 -7.24 -2.91 -15.71
N ALA A 422 -7.99 -2.51 -16.74
CA ALA A 422 -7.71 -2.89 -18.12
C ALA A 422 -6.30 -2.46 -18.57
N VAL A 423 -5.87 -1.26 -18.17
CA VAL A 423 -4.50 -0.78 -18.45
C VAL A 423 -3.47 -1.51 -17.59
N TYR A 424 -3.76 -1.68 -16.29
CA TYR A 424 -2.87 -2.37 -15.37
C TYR A 424 -2.61 -3.82 -15.83
N GLU A 425 -3.67 -4.57 -16.17
CA GLU A 425 -3.56 -5.95 -16.63
C GLU A 425 -2.83 -6.07 -17.96
N ALA A 426 -3.12 -5.18 -18.90
CA ALA A 426 -2.43 -5.17 -20.20
C ALA A 426 -0.91 -4.99 -20.05
N ARG A 427 -0.46 -4.21 -19.05
CA ARG A 427 0.96 -3.94 -18.78
C ARG A 427 1.64 -5.03 -17.96
N ASN A 428 0.95 -5.56 -16.95
CA ASN A 428 1.57 -6.39 -15.91
C ASN A 428 1.16 -7.86 -16.00
N ARG A 429 -0.10 -8.17 -16.37
CA ARG A 429 -0.67 -9.52 -16.38
C ARG A 429 -1.59 -9.74 -17.59
N PRO A 430 -1.10 -9.74 -18.84
CA PRO A 430 -1.92 -9.74 -20.05
C PRO A 430 -2.96 -10.88 -20.13
N ARG A 431 -2.70 -12.00 -19.46
CA ARG A 431 -3.66 -13.14 -19.39
C ARG A 431 -4.94 -12.80 -18.61
N TRP A 432 -4.91 -11.77 -17.76
CA TRP A 432 -6.05 -11.33 -16.94
C TRP A 432 -6.84 -10.18 -17.58
N SER A 433 -6.40 -9.64 -18.73
CA SER A 433 -7.10 -8.54 -19.44
C SER A 433 -8.56 -8.87 -19.78
N ARG A 434 -8.92 -10.16 -19.87
CA ARG A 434 -10.30 -10.62 -20.06
C ARG A 434 -11.23 -10.24 -18.89
N ILE A 435 -10.70 -10.10 -17.66
CA ILE A 435 -11.51 -9.85 -16.46
C ILE A 435 -12.11 -8.44 -16.47
N PRO A 436 -11.32 -7.35 -16.59
CA PRO A 436 -11.88 -6.01 -16.72
C PRO A 436 -12.73 -5.84 -18.00
N ALA A 437 -12.41 -6.52 -19.10
CA ALA A 437 -13.23 -6.48 -20.30
C ALA A 437 -14.64 -7.08 -20.08
N ALA A 438 -14.74 -8.24 -19.43
CA ALA A 438 -16.03 -8.86 -19.06
C ALA A 438 -16.84 -7.98 -18.10
N ALA A 439 -16.16 -7.28 -17.18
CA ALA A 439 -16.84 -6.34 -16.31
C ALA A 439 -17.39 -5.12 -17.06
N LEU A 440 -16.63 -4.54 -17.98
CA LEU A 440 -17.12 -3.45 -18.83
C LEU A 440 -18.33 -3.89 -19.66
N GLU A 441 -18.30 -5.10 -20.22
CA GLU A 441 -19.46 -5.67 -20.93
C GLU A 441 -20.68 -5.82 -20.02
N ARG A 442 -20.51 -6.30 -18.80
CA ARG A 442 -21.60 -6.38 -17.79
C ARG A 442 -22.14 -5.03 -17.39
N LEU A 443 -21.27 -4.04 -17.22
CA LEU A 443 -21.62 -2.70 -16.73
C LEU A 443 -22.16 -1.80 -17.83
N LEU A 444 -21.67 -1.88 -19.04
CA LEU A 444 -21.98 -0.99 -20.16
C LEU A 444 -22.83 -1.63 -21.25
N GLY A 445 -22.99 -2.95 -21.20
CA GLY A 445 -23.57 -3.73 -22.27
C GLY A 445 -22.57 -4.23 -23.31
N PRO A 446 -23.03 -5.00 -24.31
CA PRO A 446 -22.14 -5.55 -25.31
C PRO A 446 -21.43 -4.45 -26.12
N PRO A 447 -20.17 -4.70 -26.54
CA PRO A 447 -19.41 -3.73 -27.29
C PRO A 447 -20.09 -3.37 -28.64
N GLU A 448 -19.95 -2.13 -29.04
CA GLU A 448 -20.41 -1.69 -30.38
C GLU A 448 -19.61 -2.41 -31.46
N ARG A 449 -20.32 -2.89 -32.51
CA ARG A 449 -19.69 -3.58 -33.66
C ARG A 449 -19.06 -2.60 -34.64
#